data_3046c41bbdc90dd5c28dfe195d8a79c3
#
_entry.id   3046c41bbdc90dd5c28dfe195d8a79c3
#
_cell.length_a   1.000
_cell.length_b   1.000
_cell.length_c   1.000
_cell.angle_alpha   90.00
_cell.angle_beta   90.00
_cell.angle_gamma   90.00
#
_symmetry.space_group_name_H-M   'P 1'
#
loop_
_entity.id
_entity.type
_entity.pdbx_description
1 polymer ?
#
loop_
_entity_poly.entity_id
_entity_poly.type
_entity_poly.pdbx_seq_one_letter_code
_entity_poly.pdbx_strand_id
1 'polypeptide(L)'
;MSLSDKHVFFDLDRTLWDFDLNSNNALLEIFEELNLNKIFQTFDRFYNAYVAQNARLWSLYVDGELSKEILRYERFNATLKQFNVDNIEMAKKMGVMYVTISPLQKKLFPGTIACLEELKSIGFQLHIITNGFEEVQYIKLENCGLDVFFDVVVCSESVGKNKP
;
A
#
# COMPACT_ATOMS: atom_id res chain seq x y z
N MET A 1 0.00 -25.86 27.79
CA MET A 1 0.02 -24.47 27.29
C MET A 1 -1.41 -24.02 27.14
N SER A 2 -1.79 -22.94 27.80
CA SER A 2 -3.12 -22.33 27.61
C SER A 2 -3.25 -21.88 26.17
N LEU A 3 -4.43 -22.03 25.54
CA LEU A 3 -4.72 -21.53 24.20
C LEU A 3 -4.58 -19.98 24.12
N SER A 4 -4.65 -19.30 25.27
CA SER A 4 -4.51 -17.84 25.40
C SER A 4 -3.10 -17.30 25.05
N ASP A 5 -2.11 -18.15 24.83
CA ASP A 5 -0.72 -17.75 24.60
C ASP A 5 -0.28 -17.92 23.13
N LYS A 6 -1.23 -18.10 22.20
CA LYS A 6 -0.92 -18.30 20.78
C LYS A 6 -1.18 -17.02 20.01
N HIS A 7 -0.12 -16.42 19.51
CA HIS A 7 -0.15 -15.20 18.70
C HIS A 7 0.33 -15.47 17.28
N VAL A 8 -0.36 -14.90 16.29
CA VAL A 8 0.07 -14.88 14.89
C VAL A 8 0.18 -13.44 14.43
N PHE A 9 1.31 -13.13 13.82
CA PHE A 9 1.59 -11.81 13.23
C PHE A 9 1.59 -11.92 11.72
N PHE A 10 0.77 -11.12 11.07
CA PHE A 10 0.67 -11.04 9.62
C PHE A 10 1.29 -9.74 9.11
N ASP A 11 1.89 -9.80 7.94
CA ASP A 11 2.00 -8.63 7.09
C ASP A 11 0.65 -8.38 6.40
N LEU A 12 0.39 -7.16 5.97
CA LEU A 12 -0.83 -6.81 5.26
C LEU A 12 -0.65 -6.84 3.74
N ASP A 13 0.25 -5.98 3.23
CA ASP A 13 0.47 -5.79 1.79
C ASP A 13 1.20 -7.00 1.17
N ARG A 14 0.69 -7.58 0.09
CA ARG A 14 1.17 -8.80 -0.56
C ARG A 14 1.07 -10.08 0.29
N THR A 15 0.35 -10.01 1.41
CA THR A 15 0.11 -11.20 2.27
C THR A 15 -1.39 -11.45 2.42
N LEU A 16 -2.15 -10.48 2.88
CA LEU A 16 -3.61 -10.55 3.01
C LEU A 16 -4.30 -9.68 1.95
N TRP A 17 -3.80 -8.49 1.75
CA TRP A 17 -4.29 -7.52 0.78
C TRP A 17 -3.46 -7.60 -0.50
N ASP A 18 -4.13 -7.86 -1.65
CA ASP A 18 -3.47 -7.98 -2.96
C ASP A 18 -2.99 -6.60 -3.43
N PHE A 19 -1.80 -6.24 -2.95
CA PHE A 19 -1.21 -4.93 -3.21
C PHE A 19 -1.06 -4.65 -4.71
N ASP A 20 -0.59 -5.64 -5.47
CA ASP A 20 -0.24 -5.38 -6.87
C ASP A 20 -1.50 -5.15 -7.71
N LEU A 21 -2.56 -5.93 -7.50
CA LEU A 21 -3.84 -5.73 -8.19
C LEU A 21 -4.53 -4.43 -7.74
N ASN A 22 -4.58 -4.18 -6.45
CA ASN A 22 -5.24 -2.98 -5.90
C ASN A 22 -4.49 -1.69 -6.30
N SER A 23 -3.15 -1.70 -6.27
CA SER A 23 -2.33 -0.59 -6.74
C SER A 23 -2.52 -0.35 -8.26
N ASN A 24 -2.57 -1.42 -9.05
CA ASN A 24 -2.83 -1.32 -10.49
C ASN A 24 -4.19 -0.65 -10.77
N ASN A 25 -5.25 -1.09 -10.09
CA ASN A 25 -6.58 -0.49 -10.24
C ASN A 25 -6.59 1.00 -9.87
N ALA A 26 -6.01 1.37 -8.73
CA ALA A 26 -5.93 2.77 -8.30
C ALA A 26 -5.14 3.64 -9.28
N LEU A 27 -4.06 3.13 -9.84
CA LEU A 27 -3.25 3.83 -10.84
C LEU A 27 -3.99 3.95 -12.19
N LEU A 28 -4.80 2.97 -12.54
CA LEU A 28 -5.64 3.05 -13.75
C LEU A 28 -6.70 4.16 -13.61
N GLU A 29 -7.36 4.25 -12.46
CA GLU A 29 -8.31 5.35 -12.19
C GLU A 29 -7.63 6.73 -12.32
N ILE A 30 -6.42 6.89 -11.76
CA ILE A 30 -5.63 8.14 -11.88
C ILE A 30 -5.25 8.42 -13.33
N PHE A 31 -4.84 7.39 -14.06
CA PHE A 31 -4.45 7.50 -15.47
C PHE A 31 -5.61 8.00 -16.34
N GLU A 32 -6.80 7.47 -16.13
CA GLU A 32 -8.01 7.87 -16.85
C GLU A 32 -8.48 9.27 -16.45
N GLU A 33 -8.59 9.56 -15.14
CA GLU A 33 -9.09 10.83 -14.63
C GLU A 33 -8.22 12.01 -15.07
N LEU A 34 -6.89 11.83 -15.07
CA LEU A 34 -5.96 12.88 -15.47
C LEU A 34 -5.62 12.88 -16.97
N ASN A 35 -6.25 12.00 -17.77
CA ASN A 35 -5.98 11.86 -19.21
C ASN A 35 -4.47 11.66 -19.51
N LEU A 36 -3.80 10.82 -18.73
CA LEU A 36 -2.36 10.61 -18.80
C LEU A 36 -1.90 9.91 -20.10
N ASN A 37 -2.83 9.40 -20.91
CA ASN A 37 -2.56 8.88 -22.27
C ASN A 37 -1.87 9.93 -23.18
N LYS A 38 -2.07 11.22 -22.92
CA LYS A 38 -1.38 12.31 -23.64
C LYS A 38 0.13 12.35 -23.35
N ILE A 39 0.56 11.82 -22.20
CA ILE A 39 1.96 11.79 -21.77
C ILE A 39 2.55 10.39 -22.04
N PHE A 40 1.90 9.36 -21.54
CA PHE A 40 2.44 7.99 -21.50
C PHE A 40 2.01 7.12 -22.70
N GLN A 41 1.01 7.54 -23.48
CA GLN A 41 0.36 6.84 -24.59
C GLN A 41 -0.50 5.65 -24.12
N THR A 42 0.03 4.75 -23.29
CA THR A 42 -0.68 3.59 -22.76
C THR A 42 -0.54 3.53 -21.23
N PHE A 43 -1.51 2.88 -20.58
CA PHE A 43 -1.45 2.61 -19.15
C PHE A 43 -0.23 1.75 -18.78
N ASP A 44 0.08 0.72 -19.57
CA ASP A 44 1.22 -0.17 -19.27
C ASP A 44 2.55 0.58 -19.23
N ARG A 45 2.76 1.57 -20.10
CA ARG A 45 3.97 2.41 -20.05
C ARG A 45 4.05 3.25 -18.79
N PHE A 46 2.95 3.84 -18.38
CA PHE A 46 2.86 4.55 -17.10
C PHE A 46 3.11 3.62 -15.92
N TYR A 47 2.38 2.50 -15.87
CA TYR A 47 2.43 1.55 -14.77
C TYR A 47 3.84 0.98 -14.57
N ASN A 48 4.49 0.51 -15.64
CA ASN A 48 5.84 -0.05 -15.55
C ASN A 48 6.88 0.99 -15.09
N ALA A 49 6.79 2.22 -15.60
CA ALA A 49 7.65 3.31 -15.16
C ALA A 49 7.41 3.66 -13.68
N TYR A 50 6.15 3.75 -13.25
CA TYR A 50 5.79 4.00 -11.86
C TYR A 50 6.30 2.91 -10.93
N VAL A 51 6.07 1.63 -11.24
CA VAL A 51 6.50 0.50 -10.39
C VAL A 51 8.01 0.55 -10.14
N ALA A 52 8.80 0.80 -11.17
CA ALA A 52 10.26 0.92 -11.05
C ALA A 52 10.68 2.07 -10.12
N GLN A 53 10.08 3.27 -10.28
CA GLN A 53 10.38 4.42 -9.43
C GLN A 53 9.87 4.22 -8.01
N ASN A 54 8.68 3.65 -7.84
CA ASN A 54 8.11 3.37 -6.54
C ASN A 54 9.00 2.40 -5.74
N ALA A 55 9.46 1.31 -6.34
CA ALA A 55 10.34 0.35 -5.66
C ALA A 55 11.66 1.01 -5.18
N ARG A 56 12.30 1.80 -6.05
CA ARG A 56 13.53 2.54 -5.71
C ARG A 56 13.32 3.52 -4.55
N LEU A 57 12.25 4.29 -4.59
CA LEU A 57 12.00 5.33 -3.58
C LEU A 57 11.51 4.73 -2.25
N TRP A 58 10.81 3.61 -2.29
CA TRP A 58 10.47 2.87 -1.08
C TRP A 58 11.71 2.33 -0.36
N SER A 59 12.73 1.84 -1.08
CA SER A 59 14.00 1.45 -0.47
C SER A 59 14.63 2.63 0.28
N LEU A 60 14.73 3.80 -0.35
CA LEU A 60 15.26 5.00 0.31
C LEU A 60 14.44 5.43 1.55
N TYR A 61 13.12 5.28 1.49
CA TYR A 61 12.25 5.56 2.64
C TYR A 61 12.51 4.59 3.81
N VAL A 62 12.60 3.28 3.51
CA VAL A 62 12.89 2.25 4.52
C VAL A 62 14.27 2.44 5.14
N ASP A 63 15.26 2.88 4.36
CA ASP A 63 16.62 3.19 4.82
C ASP A 63 16.72 4.53 5.57
N GLY A 64 15.61 5.28 5.67
CA GLY A 64 15.55 6.58 6.36
C GLY A 64 16.16 7.75 5.58
N GLU A 65 16.47 7.55 4.30
CA GLU A 65 17.06 8.57 3.41
C GLU A 65 16.01 9.49 2.77
N LEU A 66 14.73 9.13 2.86
CA LEU A 66 13.63 9.87 2.25
C LEU A 66 12.47 9.99 3.25
N SER A 67 11.85 11.19 3.34
CA SER A 67 10.64 11.36 4.15
C SER A 67 9.39 10.84 3.45
N LYS A 68 8.36 10.51 4.25
CA LYS A 68 7.03 10.10 3.79
C LYS A 68 6.39 11.12 2.83
N GLU A 69 6.50 12.41 3.17
CA GLU A 69 5.93 13.49 2.39
C GLU A 69 6.56 13.56 1.00
N ILE A 70 7.89 13.40 0.93
CA ILE A 70 8.62 13.37 -0.35
C ILE A 70 8.26 12.09 -1.11
N LEU A 71 8.28 10.93 -0.49
CA LEU A 71 7.94 9.66 -1.13
C LEU A 71 6.59 9.72 -1.84
N ARG A 72 5.58 10.33 -1.20
CA ARG A 72 4.21 10.40 -1.74
C ARG A 72 4.12 10.97 -3.14
N TYR A 73 4.82 12.06 -3.40
CA TYR A 73 4.76 12.70 -4.73
C TYR A 73 5.97 12.38 -5.61
N GLU A 74 7.15 12.15 -5.03
CA GLU A 74 8.38 11.99 -5.81
C GLU A 74 8.35 10.74 -6.70
N ARG A 75 7.67 9.67 -6.29
CA ARG A 75 7.46 8.49 -7.15
C ARG A 75 6.72 8.84 -8.45
N PHE A 76 5.78 9.78 -8.41
CA PHE A 76 5.11 10.29 -9.61
C PHE A 76 5.95 11.32 -10.35
N ASN A 77 6.65 12.21 -9.65
CA ASN A 77 7.56 13.18 -10.24
C ASN A 77 8.68 12.50 -11.04
N ALA A 78 9.33 11.49 -10.44
CA ALA A 78 10.35 10.71 -11.12
C ALA A 78 9.80 9.94 -12.33
N THR A 79 8.56 9.44 -12.23
CA THR A 79 7.86 8.81 -13.35
C THR A 79 7.60 9.79 -14.48
N LEU A 80 7.07 10.98 -14.21
CA LEU A 80 6.83 12.03 -15.20
C LEU A 80 8.13 12.48 -15.90
N LYS A 81 9.20 12.65 -15.14
CA LYS A 81 10.52 13.06 -15.67
C LYS A 81 11.10 12.06 -16.67
N GLN A 82 10.82 10.77 -16.55
CA GLN A 82 11.23 9.78 -17.58
C GLN A 82 10.61 10.02 -18.95
N PHE A 83 9.49 10.76 -18.99
CA PHE A 83 8.79 11.13 -20.21
C PHE A 83 8.95 12.63 -20.55
N ASN A 84 10.00 13.26 -20.02
CA ASN A 84 10.35 14.67 -20.21
C ASN A 84 9.25 15.64 -19.76
N VAL A 85 8.45 15.26 -18.78
CA VAL A 85 7.44 16.12 -18.15
C VAL A 85 7.96 16.60 -16.80
N ASP A 86 8.24 17.89 -16.70
CA ASP A 86 8.61 18.57 -15.45
C ASP A 86 7.40 19.32 -14.90
N ASN A 87 6.57 18.63 -14.12
CA ASN A 87 5.35 19.18 -13.53
C ASN A 87 5.12 18.65 -12.10
N ILE A 88 5.73 19.34 -11.14
CA ILE A 88 5.67 18.97 -9.73
C ILE A 88 4.24 19.04 -9.16
N GLU A 89 3.40 19.98 -9.63
CA GLU A 89 2.03 20.10 -9.14
C GLU A 89 1.16 18.93 -9.62
N MET A 90 1.38 18.46 -10.84
CA MET A 90 0.75 17.22 -11.31
C MET A 90 1.21 16.02 -10.46
N ALA A 91 2.50 15.90 -10.18
CA ALA A 91 3.03 14.81 -9.34
C ALA A 91 2.43 14.82 -7.93
N LYS A 92 2.32 16.00 -7.31
CA LYS A 92 1.66 16.15 -5.99
C LYS A 92 0.18 15.76 -6.05
N LYS A 93 -0.54 16.20 -7.08
CA LYS A 93 -1.95 15.81 -7.28
C LYS A 93 -2.08 14.28 -7.40
N MET A 94 -1.26 13.63 -8.23
CA MET A 94 -1.24 12.18 -8.37
C MET A 94 -0.91 11.48 -7.03
N GLY A 95 0.02 12.02 -6.26
CA GLY A 95 0.38 11.53 -4.93
C GLY A 95 -0.80 11.55 -3.96
N VAL A 96 -1.55 12.64 -3.91
CA VAL A 96 -2.77 12.78 -3.09
C VAL A 96 -3.84 11.80 -3.57
N MET A 97 -4.12 11.74 -4.86
CA MET A 97 -5.10 10.82 -5.43
C MET A 97 -4.76 9.36 -5.08
N TYR A 98 -3.50 8.97 -5.20
CA TYR A 98 -3.10 7.59 -4.94
C TYR A 98 -3.33 7.18 -3.47
N VAL A 99 -2.96 8.00 -2.50
CA VAL A 99 -3.17 7.67 -1.07
C VAL A 99 -4.64 7.73 -0.66
N THR A 100 -5.48 8.39 -1.47
CA THR A 100 -6.94 8.43 -1.26
C THR A 100 -7.64 7.23 -1.92
N ILE A 101 -7.28 6.88 -3.14
CA ILE A 101 -7.97 5.86 -3.95
C ILE A 101 -7.48 4.44 -3.61
N SER A 102 -6.16 4.28 -3.44
CA SER A 102 -5.56 2.95 -3.24
C SER A 102 -6.12 2.20 -2.03
N PRO A 103 -6.27 2.79 -0.83
CA PRO A 103 -6.78 2.07 0.33
C PRO A 103 -8.28 1.72 0.24
N LEU A 104 -9.01 2.30 -0.71
CA LEU A 104 -10.41 1.97 -0.96
C LEU A 104 -10.60 0.73 -1.84
N GLN A 105 -9.53 0.22 -2.43
CA GLN A 105 -9.55 -1.03 -3.18
C GLN A 105 -9.71 -2.23 -2.25
N LYS A 106 -10.46 -3.27 -2.67
CA LYS A 106 -10.96 -4.33 -1.76
C LYS A 106 -10.44 -5.75 -2.07
N LYS A 107 -9.48 -5.89 -2.96
CA LYS A 107 -9.00 -7.22 -3.33
C LYS A 107 -8.11 -7.81 -2.25
N LEU A 108 -8.54 -8.97 -1.74
CA LEU A 108 -7.76 -9.82 -0.85
C LEU A 108 -7.24 -11.02 -1.62
N PHE A 109 -6.16 -11.63 -1.14
CA PHE A 109 -5.74 -12.92 -1.67
C PHE A 109 -6.81 -13.98 -1.38
N PRO A 110 -6.99 -14.96 -2.29
CA PRO A 110 -7.94 -16.05 -2.07
C PRO A 110 -7.67 -16.79 -0.76
N GLY A 111 -8.73 -17.04 0.01
CA GLY A 111 -8.64 -17.76 1.27
C GLY A 111 -8.28 -16.91 2.49
N THR A 112 -7.99 -15.60 2.34
CA THR A 112 -7.65 -14.70 3.45
C THR A 112 -8.68 -14.76 4.58
N ILE A 113 -9.95 -14.51 4.29
CA ILE A 113 -11.01 -14.49 5.32
C ILE A 113 -11.15 -15.86 5.99
N ALA A 114 -11.23 -16.95 5.19
CA ALA A 114 -11.38 -18.29 5.74
C ALA A 114 -10.22 -18.69 6.66
N CYS A 115 -8.98 -18.31 6.30
CA CYS A 115 -7.81 -18.54 7.14
C CYS A 115 -7.89 -17.78 8.48
N LEU A 116 -8.29 -16.49 8.45
CA LEU A 116 -8.41 -15.68 9.66
C LEU A 116 -9.53 -16.21 10.58
N GLU A 117 -10.68 -16.59 10.01
CA GLU A 117 -11.80 -17.19 10.75
C GLU A 117 -11.38 -18.50 11.41
N GLU A 118 -10.68 -19.37 10.68
CA GLU A 118 -10.20 -20.64 11.24
C GLU A 118 -9.23 -20.41 12.40
N LEU A 119 -8.23 -19.54 12.24
CA LEU A 119 -7.26 -19.24 13.29
C LEU A 119 -7.95 -18.66 14.55
N LYS A 120 -8.91 -17.75 14.39
CA LYS A 120 -9.72 -17.23 15.51
C LYS A 120 -10.52 -18.35 16.18
N SER A 121 -11.13 -19.26 15.41
CA SER A 121 -11.97 -20.36 15.93
C SER A 121 -11.18 -21.34 16.82
N ILE A 122 -9.89 -21.53 16.53
CA ILE A 122 -8.98 -22.38 17.33
C ILE A 122 -8.18 -21.60 18.38
N GLY A 123 -8.57 -20.34 18.65
CA GLY A 123 -8.12 -19.56 19.79
C GLY A 123 -6.83 -18.77 19.60
N PHE A 124 -6.41 -18.46 18.36
CA PHE A 124 -5.28 -17.56 18.13
C PHE A 124 -5.68 -16.10 18.29
N GLN A 125 -4.77 -15.32 18.87
CA GLN A 125 -4.79 -13.85 18.78
C GLN A 125 -4.04 -13.44 17.53
N LEU A 126 -4.68 -12.56 16.72
CA LEU A 126 -4.12 -12.19 15.42
C LEU A 126 -3.68 -10.72 15.45
N HIS A 127 -2.55 -10.44 14.84
CA HIS A 127 -1.93 -9.11 14.84
C HIS A 127 -1.40 -8.77 13.46
N ILE A 128 -1.31 -7.48 13.16
CA ILE A 128 -0.65 -6.95 11.95
C ILE A 128 0.68 -6.29 12.34
N ILE A 129 1.72 -6.54 11.56
CA ILE A 129 2.96 -5.75 11.54
C ILE A 129 3.25 -5.35 10.11
N THR A 130 3.26 -4.05 9.83
CA THR A 130 3.40 -3.53 8.45
C THR A 130 4.34 -2.33 8.39
N ASN A 131 5.05 -2.17 7.24
CA ASN A 131 5.83 -0.98 6.91
C ASN A 131 5.01 0.10 6.16
N GLY A 132 3.73 -0.16 5.88
CA GLY A 132 2.85 0.81 5.23
C GLY A 132 2.52 2.01 6.13
N PHE A 133 2.07 3.10 5.51
CA PHE A 133 1.65 4.31 6.21
C PHE A 133 0.45 4.04 7.10
N GLU A 134 0.53 4.47 8.35
CA GLU A 134 -0.46 4.13 9.37
C GLU A 134 -1.90 4.46 8.94
N GLU A 135 -2.15 5.68 8.49
CA GLU A 135 -3.48 6.11 8.06
C GLU A 135 -4.01 5.32 6.86
N VAL A 136 -3.13 4.88 5.95
CA VAL A 136 -3.51 4.07 4.77
C VAL A 136 -3.87 2.65 5.19
N GLN A 137 -3.11 2.05 6.11
CA GLN A 137 -3.32 0.67 6.54
C GLN A 137 -4.65 0.50 7.29
N TYR A 138 -5.01 1.42 8.17
CA TYR A 138 -6.30 1.37 8.87
C TYR A 138 -7.49 1.46 7.90
N ILE A 139 -7.43 2.35 6.90
CA ILE A 139 -8.48 2.44 5.88
C ILE A 139 -8.62 1.12 5.09
N LYS A 140 -7.50 0.48 4.72
CA LYS A 140 -7.55 -0.82 4.05
C LYS A 140 -8.22 -1.89 4.90
N LEU A 141 -7.87 -1.98 6.18
CA LEU A 141 -8.43 -2.97 7.10
C LEU A 141 -9.95 -2.78 7.23
N GLU A 142 -10.40 -1.58 7.54
CA GLU A 142 -11.82 -1.24 7.67
C GLU A 142 -12.58 -1.50 6.36
N ASN A 143 -12.04 -1.03 5.23
CA ASN A 143 -12.71 -1.12 3.94
C ASN A 143 -12.83 -2.57 3.43
N CYS A 144 -11.96 -3.47 3.87
CA CYS A 144 -11.99 -4.90 3.55
C CYS A 144 -12.68 -5.75 4.63
N GLY A 145 -13.12 -5.15 5.74
CA GLY A 145 -13.69 -5.88 6.88
C GLY A 145 -12.67 -6.77 7.59
N LEU A 146 -11.40 -6.40 7.54
CA LEU A 146 -10.31 -7.14 8.21
C LEU A 146 -10.06 -6.66 9.63
N ASP A 147 -10.46 -5.45 9.97
CA ASP A 147 -10.28 -4.80 11.28
C ASP A 147 -10.81 -5.65 12.44
N VAL A 148 -11.91 -6.36 12.22
CA VAL A 148 -12.55 -7.22 13.23
C VAL A 148 -11.73 -8.46 13.64
N PHE A 149 -10.72 -8.84 12.84
CA PHE A 149 -9.90 -10.00 13.12
C PHE A 149 -8.69 -9.72 13.99
N PHE A 150 -8.19 -8.49 14.00
CA PHE A 150 -6.90 -8.17 14.60
C PHE A 150 -7.01 -7.48 15.94
N ASP A 151 -6.33 -8.04 16.93
CA ASP A 151 -6.30 -7.52 18.30
C ASP A 151 -5.33 -6.31 18.41
N VAL A 152 -4.24 -6.32 17.60
CA VAL A 152 -3.25 -5.23 17.55
C VAL A 152 -2.78 -5.03 16.11
N VAL A 153 -2.64 -3.76 15.71
CA VAL A 153 -2.05 -3.35 14.43
C VAL A 153 -0.85 -2.46 14.74
N VAL A 154 0.33 -2.88 14.28
CA VAL A 154 1.58 -2.13 14.44
C VAL A 154 2.07 -1.68 13.07
N CYS A 155 2.12 -0.38 12.86
CA CYS A 155 2.79 0.23 11.72
C CYS A 155 4.21 0.65 12.12
N SER A 156 5.20 0.43 11.24
CA SER A 156 6.58 0.85 11.51
C SER A 156 6.71 2.33 11.87
N GLU A 157 5.83 3.14 11.30
CA GLU A 157 5.73 4.57 11.54
C GLU A 157 5.43 4.90 13.01
N SER A 158 4.50 4.16 13.65
CA SER A 158 4.12 4.40 15.06
C SER A 158 5.18 3.98 16.07
N VAL A 159 6.08 3.07 15.70
CA VAL A 159 7.17 2.58 16.57
C VAL A 159 8.55 3.12 16.18
N GLY A 160 8.64 3.90 15.11
CA GLY A 160 9.88 4.50 14.62
C GLY A 160 10.93 3.50 14.12
N LYS A 161 10.51 2.28 13.76
CA LYS A 161 11.41 1.22 13.30
C LYS A 161 10.74 0.33 12.28
N ASN A 162 11.36 0.20 11.10
CA ASN A 162 10.88 -0.70 10.06
C ASN A 162 11.05 -2.17 10.45
N LYS A 163 10.10 -3.01 10.01
CA LYS A 163 10.31 -4.44 10.07
C LYS A 163 11.34 -4.86 9.02
N PRO A 164 12.11 -5.91 9.28
CA PRO A 164 13.09 -6.43 8.37
C PRO A 164 12.50 -6.88 7.03
#